data_08e2357f0b889dfe725d3954c80f2427
#
_entry.id   08e2357f0b889dfe725d3954c80f2427
#
_cell.length_a   1.000
_cell.length_b   1.000
_cell.length_c   1.000
_cell.angle_alpha   90.00
_cell.angle_beta   90.00
_cell.angle_gamma   90.00
#
_symmetry.space_group_name_H-M   'P 1'
#
loop_
_entity.id
_entity.type
_entity.pdbx_description
1 polymer ?
#
loop_
_entity_poly.entity_id
_entity_poly.type
_entity_poly.pdbx_seq_one_letter_code
_entity_poly.pdbx_strand_id
1 'polypeptide(L)'
;MPEKKMKNIKRELIEQKLNMVVEKLMNLGGPENEDELKDGGEAIGFFKRDFGIAEWDWPQGVGLYGLLKMMKIQGNDDYKTFLHQWFKGNIADGLPSRNINTTTPLLTLAELNEQYQDKEFENLCLDWASWLMNCIPRTKEGGFQHVTSANGDRQGVRLNESEMWIDTLFMTVLFLNKMGQKYQKQEWIDE
;
A
#
# COMPACT_ATOMS: atom_id res chain seq x y z
N MET A 1 -2.02 0.44 -43.84
CA MET A 1 -1.73 -0.88 -43.20
C MET A 1 -0.51 -0.93 -42.26
N PRO A 2 0.61 -0.21 -42.50
CA PRO A 2 1.77 -0.31 -41.57
C PRO A 2 1.53 0.28 -40.18
N GLU A 3 0.78 1.35 -40.08
CA GLU A 3 0.55 2.07 -38.79
C GLU A 3 -0.30 1.28 -37.77
N LYS A 4 -1.31 0.56 -38.27
CA LYS A 4 -2.16 -0.30 -37.41
C LYS A 4 -1.39 -1.51 -36.90
N LYS A 5 -0.46 -2.07 -37.71
CA LYS A 5 0.42 -3.18 -37.34
C LYS A 5 1.45 -2.74 -36.29
N MET A 6 2.00 -1.56 -36.44
CA MET A 6 2.98 -0.99 -35.50
C MET A 6 2.33 -0.62 -34.15
N LYS A 7 1.09 -0.13 -34.13
CA LYS A 7 0.31 0.11 -32.90
C LYS A 7 0.04 -1.20 -32.14
N ASN A 8 -0.28 -2.28 -32.85
CA ASN A 8 -0.52 -3.59 -32.24
C ASN A 8 0.76 -4.18 -31.62
N ILE A 9 1.90 -4.12 -32.32
CA ILE A 9 3.19 -4.60 -31.78
C ILE A 9 3.58 -3.83 -30.51
N LYS A 10 3.39 -2.52 -30.48
CA LYS A 10 3.64 -1.71 -29.26
C LYS A 10 2.74 -2.11 -28.11
N ARG A 11 1.46 -2.38 -28.38
CA ARG A 11 0.51 -2.81 -27.35
C ARG A 11 0.88 -4.18 -26.79
N GLU A 12 1.14 -5.16 -27.63
CA GLU A 12 1.55 -6.51 -27.23
C GLU A 12 2.84 -6.48 -26.36
N LEU A 13 3.82 -5.65 -26.75
CA LEU A 13 5.04 -5.49 -25.96
C LEU A 13 4.77 -4.86 -24.60
N ILE A 14 3.89 -3.88 -24.52
CA ILE A 14 3.49 -3.26 -23.24
C ILE A 14 2.78 -4.29 -22.35
N GLU A 15 1.82 -5.02 -22.89
CA GLU A 15 1.09 -6.07 -22.17
C GLU A 15 2.05 -7.16 -21.66
N GLN A 16 3.00 -7.60 -22.48
CA GLN A 16 4.04 -8.54 -22.06
C GLN A 16 4.87 -8.01 -20.89
N LYS A 17 5.32 -6.75 -20.97
CA LYS A 17 6.10 -6.12 -19.88
C LYS A 17 5.30 -5.96 -18.60
N LEU A 18 4.04 -5.55 -18.70
CA LEU A 18 3.14 -5.44 -17.55
C LEU A 18 2.92 -6.80 -16.88
N ASN A 19 2.65 -7.85 -17.66
CA ASN A 19 2.49 -9.20 -17.12
C ASN A 19 3.75 -9.69 -16.40
N MET A 20 4.95 -9.42 -16.96
CA MET A 20 6.22 -9.74 -16.29
C MET A 20 6.38 -9.00 -14.95
N VAL A 21 6.00 -7.72 -14.88
CA VAL A 21 6.06 -6.94 -13.64
C VAL A 21 5.09 -7.48 -12.61
N VAL A 22 3.87 -7.79 -13.02
CA VAL A 22 2.84 -8.37 -12.13
C VAL A 22 3.28 -9.73 -11.61
N GLU A 23 3.76 -10.61 -12.46
CA GLU A 23 4.27 -11.93 -12.06
C GLU A 23 5.40 -11.79 -11.03
N LYS A 24 6.35 -10.90 -11.27
CA LYS A 24 7.43 -10.63 -10.32
C LYS A 24 6.93 -10.04 -9.01
N LEU A 25 5.96 -9.12 -9.04
CA LEU A 25 5.35 -8.56 -7.84
C LEU A 25 4.68 -9.65 -6.99
N MET A 26 3.85 -10.49 -7.62
CA MET A 26 3.11 -11.54 -6.91
C MET A 26 4.01 -12.63 -6.31
N ASN A 27 5.23 -12.78 -6.83
CA ASN A 27 6.21 -13.78 -6.39
C ASN A 27 7.44 -13.14 -5.74
N LEU A 28 7.37 -11.88 -5.34
CA LEU A 28 8.49 -11.18 -4.72
C LEU A 28 8.73 -11.76 -3.32
N GLY A 29 9.82 -12.53 -3.19
CA GLY A 29 10.30 -13.03 -1.89
C GLY A 29 11.00 -11.94 -1.09
N GLY A 30 11.08 -12.13 0.22
CA GLY A 30 11.95 -11.37 1.09
C GLY A 30 13.43 -11.79 0.92
N PRO A 31 14.36 -11.18 1.68
CA PRO A 31 15.76 -11.55 1.66
C PRO A 31 15.94 -13.01 2.11
N GLU A 32 16.79 -13.76 1.39
CA GLU A 32 16.97 -15.21 1.61
C GLU A 32 17.73 -15.53 2.89
N ASN A 33 18.45 -14.53 3.47
CA ASN A 33 19.21 -14.72 4.72
C ASN A 33 19.32 -13.42 5.52
N GLU A 34 19.48 -13.58 6.84
CA GLU A 34 19.59 -12.45 7.78
C GLU A 34 20.80 -11.54 7.51
N ASP A 35 21.87 -12.05 6.89
CA ASP A 35 23.06 -11.26 6.58
C ASP A 35 22.78 -10.22 5.48
N GLU A 36 21.80 -10.45 4.62
CA GLU A 36 21.34 -9.46 3.65
C GLU A 36 20.60 -8.29 4.30
N LEU A 37 20.12 -8.47 5.54
CA LEU A 37 19.52 -7.42 6.37
C LEU A 37 20.56 -6.52 7.05
N LYS A 38 21.84 -6.92 7.05
CA LYS A 38 22.96 -6.19 7.70
C LYS A 38 23.79 -5.45 6.67
N ASP A 39 23.38 -4.26 6.30
CA ASP A 39 24.10 -3.48 5.28
C ASP A 39 24.96 -2.32 5.81
N GLY A 40 25.13 -2.22 7.11
CA GLY A 40 25.90 -1.12 7.74
C GLY A 40 25.16 0.21 7.80
N GLY A 41 23.95 0.32 7.28
CA GLY A 41 23.06 1.48 7.43
C GLY A 41 22.55 1.66 8.85
N GLU A 42 22.66 0.62 9.68
CA GLU A 42 22.27 0.62 11.10
C GLU A 42 22.97 1.73 11.88
N ALA A 43 24.25 2.01 11.58
CA ALA A 43 25.04 3.05 12.23
C ALA A 43 24.48 4.47 12.03
N ILE A 44 23.70 4.69 10.98
CA ILE A 44 23.06 5.96 10.65
C ILE A 44 21.53 5.91 10.80
N GLY A 45 21.03 4.83 11.39
CA GLY A 45 19.60 4.66 11.66
C GLY A 45 18.75 4.23 10.46
N PHE A 46 19.40 3.79 9.38
CA PHE A 46 18.72 3.10 8.30
C PHE A 46 18.74 1.59 8.56
N PHE A 47 17.58 1.00 8.55
CA PHE A 47 17.43 -0.44 8.67
C PHE A 47 17.01 -0.98 7.29
N LYS A 48 17.65 -2.08 6.89
CA LYS A 48 17.27 -2.80 5.69
C LYS A 48 15.90 -3.43 5.94
N ARG A 49 14.93 -3.16 5.07
CA ARG A 49 13.57 -3.69 5.18
C ARG A 49 13.43 -4.96 4.36
N ASP A 50 12.62 -5.88 4.84
CA ASP A 50 12.08 -6.91 3.99
C ASP A 50 11.08 -6.28 3.02
N PHE A 51 11.39 -6.30 1.73
CA PHE A 51 10.51 -5.80 0.68
C PHE A 51 9.78 -6.94 -0.05
N GLY A 52 9.73 -8.13 0.54
CA GLY A 52 8.92 -9.22 0.04
C GLY A 52 7.44 -8.85 -0.04
N ILE A 53 6.70 -9.52 -0.92
CA ILE A 53 5.29 -9.21 -1.13
C ILE A 53 4.42 -9.50 0.12
N ALA A 54 4.90 -10.33 1.05
CA ALA A 54 4.16 -10.67 2.26
C ALA A 54 4.07 -9.53 3.28
N GLU A 55 4.98 -8.55 3.21
CA GLU A 55 5.01 -7.43 4.15
C GLU A 55 3.86 -6.44 3.93
N TRP A 56 3.37 -5.87 5.05
CA TRP A 56 2.38 -4.79 5.02
C TRP A 56 3.07 -3.45 5.20
N ASP A 57 3.50 -2.84 4.10
CA ASP A 57 4.12 -1.51 4.10
C ASP A 57 3.85 -0.78 2.78
N TRP A 58 4.39 0.42 2.60
CA TRP A 58 4.14 1.28 1.44
C TRP A 58 4.56 0.67 0.09
N PRO A 59 5.69 -0.06 -0.05
CA PRO A 59 6.06 -0.63 -1.35
C PRO A 59 5.03 -1.63 -1.86
N GLN A 60 4.54 -2.50 -0.94
CA GLN A 60 3.48 -3.45 -1.25
C GLN A 60 2.17 -2.72 -1.55
N GLY A 61 1.83 -1.69 -0.76
CA GLY A 61 0.64 -0.89 -1.00
C GLY A 61 0.60 -0.26 -2.39
N VAL A 62 1.71 0.28 -2.88
CA VAL A 62 1.85 0.81 -4.25
C VAL A 62 1.69 -0.30 -5.29
N GLY A 63 2.38 -1.43 -5.08
CA GLY A 63 2.32 -2.60 -5.98
C GLY A 63 0.91 -3.18 -6.06
N LEU A 64 0.24 -3.37 -4.92
CA LEU A 64 -1.12 -3.88 -4.83
C LEU A 64 -2.13 -2.95 -5.51
N TYR A 65 -1.94 -1.63 -5.40
CA TYR A 65 -2.78 -0.68 -6.13
C TYR A 65 -2.60 -0.79 -7.64
N GLY A 66 -1.36 -0.95 -8.10
CA GLY A 66 -1.05 -1.24 -9.50
C GLY A 66 -1.75 -2.53 -9.98
N LEU A 67 -1.66 -3.60 -9.18
CA LEU A 67 -2.31 -4.89 -9.45
C LEU A 67 -3.84 -4.76 -9.51
N LEU A 68 -4.45 -3.99 -8.59
CA LEU A 68 -5.88 -3.69 -8.62
C LEU A 68 -6.31 -2.97 -9.92
N LYS A 69 -5.49 -2.02 -10.40
CA LYS A 69 -5.77 -1.34 -11.68
C LYS A 69 -5.65 -2.31 -12.86
N MET A 70 -4.64 -3.20 -12.85
CA MET A 70 -4.50 -4.23 -13.88
C MET A 70 -5.67 -5.21 -13.84
N MET A 71 -6.12 -5.65 -12.67
CA MET A 71 -7.32 -6.46 -12.50
C MET A 71 -8.54 -5.81 -13.15
N LYS A 72 -8.77 -4.52 -12.87
CA LYS A 72 -9.91 -3.77 -13.43
C LYS A 72 -9.84 -3.62 -14.97
N ILE A 73 -8.62 -3.45 -15.52
CA ILE A 73 -8.40 -3.28 -16.97
C ILE A 73 -8.54 -4.60 -17.72
N GLN A 74 -8.01 -5.68 -17.16
CA GLN A 74 -7.95 -6.99 -17.82
C GLN A 74 -9.13 -7.90 -17.48
N GLY A 75 -9.88 -7.61 -16.41
CA GLY A 75 -10.92 -8.49 -15.89
C GLY A 75 -10.36 -9.82 -15.38
N ASN A 76 -9.16 -9.81 -14.80
CA ASN A 76 -8.46 -11.02 -14.36
C ASN A 76 -8.84 -11.37 -12.92
N ASP A 77 -9.55 -12.48 -12.75
CA ASP A 77 -10.01 -12.98 -11.44
C ASP A 77 -8.86 -13.56 -10.58
N ASP A 78 -7.76 -14.00 -11.17
CA ASP A 78 -6.58 -14.46 -10.41
C ASP A 78 -5.98 -13.31 -9.61
N TYR A 79 -5.91 -12.11 -10.18
CA TYR A 79 -5.44 -10.91 -9.47
C TYR A 79 -6.39 -10.53 -8.34
N LYS A 80 -7.69 -10.67 -8.56
CA LYS A 80 -8.71 -10.45 -7.52
C LYS A 80 -8.55 -11.42 -6.37
N THR A 81 -8.36 -12.69 -6.67
CA THR A 81 -8.14 -13.76 -5.69
C THR A 81 -6.87 -13.52 -4.90
N PHE A 82 -5.76 -13.19 -5.57
CA PHE A 82 -4.49 -12.87 -4.93
C PHE A 82 -4.63 -11.69 -3.95
N LEU A 83 -5.21 -10.58 -4.39
CA LEU A 83 -5.43 -9.40 -3.54
C LEU A 83 -6.25 -9.76 -2.29
N HIS A 84 -7.34 -10.51 -2.47
CA HIS A 84 -8.18 -10.93 -1.34
C HIS A 84 -7.42 -11.80 -0.34
N GLN A 85 -6.68 -12.80 -0.83
CA GLN A 85 -5.89 -13.70 0.01
C GLN A 85 -4.77 -12.96 0.73
N TRP A 86 -4.11 -12.01 0.06
CA TRP A 86 -3.07 -11.19 0.64
C TRP A 86 -3.59 -10.39 1.85
N PHE A 87 -4.73 -9.72 1.70
CA PHE A 87 -5.33 -8.97 2.80
C PHE A 87 -5.78 -9.88 3.94
N LYS A 88 -6.45 -10.99 3.63
CA LYS A 88 -6.88 -11.96 4.66
C LYS A 88 -5.70 -12.54 5.44
N GLY A 89 -4.63 -12.92 4.76
CA GLY A 89 -3.42 -13.44 5.38
C GLY A 89 -2.79 -12.43 6.34
N ASN A 90 -2.52 -11.22 5.85
CA ASN A 90 -1.92 -10.17 6.69
C ASN A 90 -2.79 -9.78 7.91
N ILE A 91 -4.11 -9.76 7.76
CA ILE A 91 -5.02 -9.51 8.88
C ILE A 91 -4.94 -10.64 9.91
N ALA A 92 -4.91 -11.89 9.46
CA ALA A 92 -4.80 -13.05 10.34
C ALA A 92 -3.46 -13.13 11.09
N ASP A 93 -2.36 -12.73 10.43
CA ASP A 93 -1.01 -12.71 11.00
C ASP A 93 -0.78 -11.53 11.97
N GLY A 94 -1.69 -10.56 11.97
CA GLY A 94 -1.61 -9.33 12.77
C GLY A 94 -0.97 -8.18 12.01
N LEU A 95 -1.65 -7.04 12.04
CA LEU A 95 -1.23 -5.84 11.32
C LEU A 95 -0.10 -5.11 12.05
N PRO A 96 0.78 -4.40 11.31
CA PRO A 96 1.81 -3.57 11.91
C PRO A 96 1.23 -2.35 12.64
N SER A 97 2.08 -1.62 13.36
CA SER A 97 1.74 -0.32 13.93
C SER A 97 1.28 0.64 12.84
N ARG A 98 0.30 1.49 13.20
CA ARG A 98 -0.30 2.45 12.26
C ARG A 98 0.62 3.64 12.05
N ASN A 99 0.88 3.95 10.79
CA ASN A 99 1.59 5.14 10.35
C ASN A 99 1.26 5.42 8.87
N ILE A 100 1.88 6.44 8.29
CA ILE A 100 1.65 6.84 6.88
C ILE A 100 1.95 5.67 5.94
N ASN A 101 3.09 5.02 6.11
CA ASN A 101 3.53 3.94 5.23
C ASN A 101 2.58 2.74 5.28
N THR A 102 2.20 2.31 6.48
CA THR A 102 1.30 1.16 6.69
C THR A 102 -0.16 1.45 6.36
N THR A 103 -0.51 2.71 6.11
CA THR A 103 -1.82 3.08 5.56
C THR A 103 -1.94 2.80 4.06
N THR A 104 -0.83 2.76 3.33
CA THR A 104 -0.83 2.67 1.86
C THR A 104 -1.63 1.50 1.28
N PRO A 105 -1.58 0.27 1.83
CA PRO A 105 -2.38 -0.85 1.33
C PRO A 105 -3.90 -0.64 1.42
N LEU A 106 -4.36 0.22 2.34
CA LEU A 106 -5.79 0.39 2.61
C LEU A 106 -6.56 1.04 1.46
N LEU A 107 -5.91 1.83 0.61
CA LEU A 107 -6.55 2.34 -0.61
C LEU A 107 -7.00 1.18 -1.51
N THR A 108 -6.13 0.20 -1.69
CA THR A 108 -6.44 -1.02 -2.45
C THR A 108 -7.54 -1.83 -1.76
N LEU A 109 -7.45 -2.00 -0.45
CA LEU A 109 -8.46 -2.72 0.32
C LEU A 109 -9.85 -2.08 0.21
N ALA A 110 -9.93 -0.76 0.37
CA ALA A 110 -11.18 -0.03 0.28
C ALA A 110 -11.85 -0.16 -1.10
N GLU A 111 -11.07 -0.08 -2.18
CA GLU A 111 -11.57 -0.27 -3.55
C GLU A 111 -11.93 -1.74 -3.86
N LEU A 112 -11.14 -2.68 -3.37
CA LEU A 112 -11.40 -4.11 -3.53
C LEU A 112 -12.69 -4.51 -2.82
N ASN A 113 -12.93 -3.97 -1.62
CA ASN A 113 -14.09 -4.29 -0.80
C ASN A 113 -15.41 -3.77 -1.39
N GLU A 114 -15.39 -2.90 -2.39
CA GLU A 114 -16.62 -2.56 -3.15
C GLU A 114 -17.22 -3.80 -3.85
N GLN A 115 -16.37 -4.79 -4.19
CA GLN A 115 -16.79 -6.02 -4.85
C GLN A 115 -17.07 -7.16 -3.87
N TYR A 116 -16.32 -7.24 -2.76
CA TYR A 116 -16.47 -8.33 -1.79
C TYR A 116 -17.53 -8.07 -0.73
N GLN A 117 -17.73 -6.79 -0.35
CA GLN A 117 -18.64 -6.37 0.73
C GLN A 117 -18.33 -7.11 2.06
N ASP A 118 -17.07 -7.40 2.31
CA ASP A 118 -16.58 -8.07 3.50
C ASP A 118 -16.59 -7.08 4.68
N LYS A 119 -17.27 -7.46 5.76
CA LYS A 119 -17.41 -6.63 6.96
C LYS A 119 -16.11 -6.45 7.73
N GLU A 120 -15.22 -7.43 7.71
CA GLU A 120 -13.90 -7.32 8.34
C GLU A 120 -13.07 -6.24 7.63
N PHE A 121 -13.04 -6.26 6.30
CA PHE A 121 -12.37 -5.25 5.49
C PHE A 121 -12.99 -3.86 5.69
N GLU A 122 -14.30 -3.78 5.73
CA GLU A 122 -15.01 -2.53 5.96
C GLU A 122 -14.65 -1.93 7.32
N ASN A 123 -14.73 -2.74 8.39
CA ASN A 123 -14.42 -2.30 9.74
C ASN A 123 -12.96 -1.87 9.86
N LEU A 124 -12.03 -2.60 9.26
CA LEU A 124 -10.62 -2.23 9.22
C LEU A 124 -10.39 -0.88 8.56
N CYS A 125 -11.00 -0.64 7.39
CA CYS A 125 -10.89 0.64 6.70
C CYS A 125 -11.48 1.79 7.52
N LEU A 126 -12.64 1.60 8.15
CA LEU A 126 -13.29 2.62 8.99
C LEU A 126 -12.45 2.96 10.22
N ASP A 127 -11.93 1.94 10.90
CA ASP A 127 -11.10 2.09 12.10
C ASP A 127 -9.78 2.81 11.76
N TRP A 128 -9.17 2.48 10.63
CA TRP A 128 -7.94 3.14 10.19
C TRP A 128 -8.16 4.58 9.74
N ALA A 129 -9.23 4.85 9.00
CA ALA A 129 -9.59 6.21 8.61
C ALA A 129 -9.88 7.08 9.84
N SER A 130 -10.60 6.54 10.83
CA SER A 130 -10.83 7.23 12.11
C SER A 130 -9.53 7.51 12.86
N TRP A 131 -8.58 6.56 12.86
CA TRP A 131 -7.26 6.75 13.47
C TRP A 131 -6.46 7.85 12.77
N LEU A 132 -6.46 7.92 11.45
CA LEU A 132 -5.80 8.99 10.69
C LEU A 132 -6.33 10.37 11.06
N MET A 133 -7.63 10.50 11.23
CA MET A 133 -8.24 11.78 11.60
C MET A 133 -7.95 12.21 13.05
N ASN A 134 -7.91 11.26 13.98
CA ASN A 134 -7.97 11.56 15.40
C ASN A 134 -6.68 11.26 16.17
N CYS A 135 -5.81 10.40 15.65
CA CYS A 135 -4.69 9.84 16.43
C CYS A 135 -3.33 9.97 15.77
N ILE A 136 -3.26 10.15 14.44
CA ILE A 136 -1.96 10.30 13.77
C ILE A 136 -1.24 11.55 14.30
N PRO A 137 0.05 11.49 14.59
CA PRO A 137 0.81 12.68 14.96
C PRO A 137 0.72 13.75 13.88
N ARG A 138 0.65 15.01 14.30
CA ARG A 138 0.60 16.15 13.38
C ARG A 138 1.80 17.06 13.58
N THR A 139 2.22 17.69 12.50
CA THR A 139 3.20 18.77 12.57
C THR A 139 2.59 20.01 13.25
N LYS A 140 3.42 20.98 13.57
CA LYS A 140 2.99 22.27 14.14
C LYS A 140 1.98 22.98 13.24
N GLU A 141 2.09 22.81 11.93
CA GLU A 141 1.21 23.43 10.93
C GLU A 141 -0.07 22.62 10.69
N GLY A 142 -0.23 21.46 11.37
CA GLY A 142 -1.41 20.62 11.31
C GLY A 142 -1.37 19.49 10.27
N GLY A 143 -0.33 19.40 9.45
CA GLY A 143 -0.17 18.31 8.47
C GLY A 143 0.16 16.96 9.13
N PHE A 144 -0.04 15.86 8.42
CA PHE A 144 0.32 14.54 8.91
C PHE A 144 1.83 14.42 9.11
N GLN A 145 2.21 14.16 10.36
CA GLN A 145 3.60 13.97 10.76
C GLN A 145 4.12 12.64 10.21
N HIS A 146 5.26 12.67 9.50
CA HIS A 146 5.86 11.43 9.02
C HIS A 146 6.39 10.59 10.17
N VAL A 147 5.94 9.35 10.22
CA VAL A 147 6.33 8.33 11.21
C VAL A 147 6.57 7.04 10.45
N THR A 148 7.72 6.40 10.68
CA THR A 148 8.06 5.12 10.06
C THR A 148 8.14 4.01 11.11
N SER A 149 7.80 2.79 10.71
CA SER A 149 8.06 1.60 11.52
C SER A 149 9.57 1.32 11.58
N ALA A 150 10.06 0.89 12.74
CA ALA A 150 11.41 0.36 12.83
C ALA A 150 11.51 -0.99 12.12
N ASN A 151 12.67 -1.27 11.53
CA ASN A 151 12.90 -2.54 10.86
C ASN A 151 12.95 -3.71 11.88
N GLY A 152 12.39 -4.85 11.50
CA GLY A 152 12.35 -6.05 12.34
C GLY A 152 11.47 -5.95 13.59
N ASP A 153 10.86 -4.79 13.84
CA ASP A 153 9.91 -4.57 14.91
C ASP A 153 8.64 -3.91 14.37
N ARG A 154 7.61 -4.70 14.13
CA ARG A 154 6.31 -4.21 13.63
C ARG A 154 5.64 -3.20 14.56
N GLN A 155 6.08 -3.10 15.82
CA GLN A 155 5.57 -2.15 16.81
C GLN A 155 6.48 -0.93 16.98
N GLY A 156 7.72 -1.00 16.50
CA GLY A 156 8.67 0.10 16.59
C GLY A 156 8.29 1.23 15.65
N VAL A 157 8.31 2.45 16.15
CA VAL A 157 8.06 3.65 15.35
C VAL A 157 9.16 4.67 15.59
N ARG A 158 9.55 5.33 14.51
CA ARG A 158 10.46 6.47 14.56
C ARG A 158 9.71 7.73 14.15
N LEU A 159 9.67 8.69 15.06
CA LEU A 159 9.10 9.99 14.82
C LEU A 159 10.23 10.97 14.44
N ASN A 160 10.12 11.59 13.26
CA ASN A 160 10.96 12.71 12.87
C ASN A 160 10.15 13.99 13.06
N GLU A 161 10.44 14.75 14.11
CA GLU A 161 9.65 15.91 14.49
C GLU A 161 9.51 16.93 13.36
N SER A 162 8.28 17.36 13.10
CA SER A 162 7.89 18.30 12.04
C SER A 162 8.23 17.85 10.61
N GLU A 163 8.46 16.56 10.37
CA GLU A 163 8.74 16.03 9.05
C GLU A 163 7.46 15.67 8.30
N MET A 164 7.31 16.21 7.11
CA MET A 164 6.24 15.90 6.16
C MET A 164 6.83 15.50 4.82
N TRP A 165 6.29 14.44 4.23
CA TRP A 165 6.72 13.96 2.92
C TRP A 165 5.59 14.07 1.91
N ILE A 166 5.93 14.43 0.68
CA ILE A 166 4.94 14.64 -0.40
C ILE A 166 4.21 13.34 -0.78
N ASP A 167 4.83 12.19 -0.60
CA ASP A 167 4.23 10.87 -0.86
C ASP A 167 3.06 10.54 0.08
N THR A 168 2.93 11.23 1.23
CA THR A 168 1.76 11.16 2.10
C THR A 168 0.46 11.40 1.34
N LEU A 169 0.48 12.22 0.29
CA LEU A 169 -0.67 12.43 -0.61
C LEU A 169 -1.17 11.12 -1.23
N PHE A 170 -0.27 10.25 -1.65
CA PHE A 170 -0.65 8.94 -2.16
C PHE A 170 -0.97 7.96 -1.03
N MET A 171 -0.13 7.93 0.00
CA MET A 171 -0.18 6.89 1.03
C MET A 171 -1.39 7.01 1.97
N THR A 172 -1.89 8.22 2.22
CA THR A 172 -2.99 8.44 3.18
C THR A 172 -4.18 9.19 2.58
N VAL A 173 -3.92 10.31 1.88
CA VAL A 173 -4.98 11.24 1.45
C VAL A 173 -5.94 10.60 0.46
N LEU A 174 -5.45 9.82 -0.50
CA LEU A 174 -6.31 9.12 -1.45
C LEU A 174 -7.23 8.11 -0.75
N PHE A 175 -6.72 7.41 0.26
CA PHE A 175 -7.52 6.50 1.07
C PHE A 175 -8.59 7.24 1.87
N LEU A 176 -8.24 8.33 2.58
CA LEU A 176 -9.19 9.16 3.32
C LEU A 176 -10.28 9.73 2.41
N ASN A 177 -9.90 10.30 1.27
CA ASN A 177 -10.85 10.81 0.30
C ASN A 177 -11.82 9.72 -0.19
N LYS A 178 -11.29 8.53 -0.49
CA LYS A 178 -12.12 7.37 -0.88
C LYS A 178 -13.14 7.00 0.20
N MET A 179 -12.70 6.94 1.45
CA MET A 179 -13.56 6.63 2.59
C MET A 179 -14.55 7.76 2.87
N GLY A 180 -14.12 9.02 2.78
CA GLY A 180 -14.96 10.19 2.93
C GLY A 180 -16.09 10.22 1.92
N GLN A 181 -15.81 9.96 0.65
CA GLN A 181 -16.82 9.85 -0.41
C GLN A 181 -17.80 8.70 -0.15
N LYS A 182 -17.30 7.52 0.21
CA LYS A 182 -18.13 6.32 0.45
C LYS A 182 -19.10 6.51 1.62
N TYR A 183 -18.64 7.15 2.71
CA TYR A 183 -19.43 7.31 3.94
C TYR A 183 -20.00 8.72 4.14
N GLN A 184 -19.90 9.60 3.14
CA GLN A 184 -20.39 10.98 3.14
C GLN A 184 -19.85 11.80 4.34
N LYS A 185 -18.54 11.60 4.63
CA LYS A 185 -17.83 12.31 5.69
C LYS A 185 -16.97 13.42 5.07
N GLN A 186 -17.52 14.63 5.08
CA GLN A 186 -16.87 15.78 4.45
C GLN A 186 -15.52 16.09 5.10
N GLU A 187 -15.40 15.95 6.40
CA GLU A 187 -14.15 16.15 7.14
C GLU A 187 -13.00 15.22 6.71
N TRP A 188 -13.31 14.06 6.11
CA TRP A 188 -12.30 13.15 5.57
C TRP A 188 -11.90 13.48 4.11
N ILE A 189 -12.73 14.29 3.46
CA ILE A 189 -12.47 14.75 2.10
C ILE A 189 -11.65 16.04 2.10
N ASP A 190 -11.87 16.89 3.11
CA ASP A 190 -11.27 18.22 3.24
C ASP A 190 -9.84 18.17 3.83
N GLU A 191 -9.44 17.04 4.44
CA GLU A 191 -8.09 16.81 4.98
C GLU A 191 -7.02 16.80 3.88
#